data_b7fd1db89fa6bace5ef18ba3a531d01e
#
_entry.id   b7fd1db89fa6bace5ef18ba3a531d01e
#
_cell.length_a   1.000
_cell.length_b   1.000
_cell.length_c   1.000
_cell.angle_alpha   90.00
_cell.angle_beta   90.00
_cell.angle_gamma   90.00
#
_symmetry.space_group_name_H-M   'P 1'
#
loop_
_entity.id
_entity.type
_entity.pdbx_description
1 polymer ?
#
loop_
_entity_poly.entity_id
_entity_poly.type
_entity_poly.pdbx_seq_one_letter_code
_entity_poly.pdbx_strand_id
1 'polypeptide(L)'
;MRAFDQGLGRSLWFVGGVDPECITSAILRFPKSRRNDLWSGIGLACTYTGGGDSGEVRELRRASGAHWPHIAQGAVFAAGARHRAGNMVSQTELGCQLLCGLSAQQAADLCEETLRDVPYVSETTEPDYEAWRRLIRAYIQLGEDLSENLPVNSGRSVQPQVAQRTVALSNRKEA
;
A
#
# COMPACT_ATOMS: atom_id res chain seq x y z
N MET A 1 -15.56 8.19 8.46
CA MET A 1 -15.11 7.14 9.38
C MET A 1 -13.80 6.46 8.90
N ARG A 2 -13.64 6.16 7.62
CA ARG A 2 -12.47 5.43 7.07
C ARG A 2 -11.12 6.12 7.30
N ALA A 3 -11.01 7.44 7.07
CA ALA A 3 -9.78 8.20 7.33
C ALA A 3 -9.43 8.23 8.84
N PHE A 4 -10.45 8.28 9.71
CA PHE A 4 -10.25 8.16 11.16
C PHE A 4 -9.66 6.80 11.53
N ASP A 5 -10.18 5.71 10.95
CA ASP A 5 -9.71 4.35 11.21
C ASP A 5 -8.27 4.16 10.72
N GLN A 6 -7.90 4.77 9.59
CA GLN A 6 -6.50 4.79 9.15
C GLN A 6 -5.60 5.54 10.16
N GLY A 7 -6.05 6.67 10.69
CA GLY A 7 -5.35 7.39 11.77
C GLY A 7 -5.20 6.55 13.03
N LEU A 8 -6.25 5.83 13.42
CA LEU A 8 -6.22 4.91 14.55
C LEU A 8 -5.24 3.75 14.31
N GLY A 9 -5.23 3.17 13.10
CA GLY A 9 -4.25 2.15 12.72
C GLY A 9 -2.81 2.65 12.87
N ARG A 10 -2.52 3.90 12.44
CA ARG A 10 -1.21 4.52 12.67
C ARG A 10 -0.85 4.56 14.17
N SER A 11 -1.80 4.89 15.03
CA SER A 11 -1.57 4.93 16.48
C SER A 11 -1.29 3.54 17.06
N LEU A 12 -1.93 2.49 16.54
CA LEU A 12 -1.71 1.12 16.97
C LEU A 12 -0.26 0.64 16.73
N TRP A 13 0.41 1.14 15.71
CA TRP A 13 1.83 0.88 15.48
C TRP A 13 2.69 1.27 16.68
N PHE A 14 2.47 2.46 17.22
CA PHE A 14 3.23 2.98 18.36
C PHE A 14 2.79 2.34 19.68
N VAL A 15 1.49 2.20 19.90
CA VAL A 15 0.94 1.62 21.13
C VAL A 15 1.29 0.13 21.24
N GLY A 16 1.32 -0.58 20.11
CA GLY A 16 1.70 -1.99 20.04
C GLY A 16 3.21 -2.24 20.17
N GLY A 17 4.02 -1.17 20.27
CA GLY A 17 5.48 -1.30 20.44
C GLY A 17 6.17 -2.00 19.27
N VAL A 18 5.61 -1.87 18.05
CA VAL A 18 6.12 -2.53 16.82
C VAL A 18 5.88 -4.05 16.78
N ASP A 19 5.38 -4.65 17.85
CA ASP A 19 5.12 -6.08 17.95
C ASP A 19 3.94 -6.52 17.05
N PRO A 20 4.18 -7.37 16.02
CA PRO A 20 3.14 -7.82 15.09
C PRO A 20 1.99 -8.58 15.77
N GLU A 21 2.27 -9.36 16.81
CA GLU A 21 1.25 -10.14 17.51
C GLU A 21 0.33 -9.21 18.32
N CYS A 22 0.90 -8.26 19.04
CA CYS A 22 0.17 -7.26 19.80
C CYS A 22 -0.73 -6.41 18.88
N ILE A 23 -0.17 -5.93 17.75
CA ILE A 23 -0.88 -5.12 16.74
C ILE A 23 -2.03 -5.93 16.13
N THR A 24 -1.78 -7.17 15.71
CA THR A 24 -2.79 -8.03 15.09
C THR A 24 -3.92 -8.33 16.05
N SER A 25 -3.59 -8.68 17.30
CA SER A 25 -4.58 -8.92 18.35
C SER A 25 -5.45 -7.70 18.63
N ALA A 26 -4.86 -6.50 18.63
CA ALA A 26 -5.60 -5.25 18.77
C ALA A 26 -6.56 -5.02 17.60
N ILE A 27 -6.11 -5.22 16.35
CA ILE A 27 -6.96 -5.07 15.14
C ILE A 27 -8.12 -6.05 15.14
N LEU A 28 -7.89 -7.31 15.58
CA LEU A 28 -8.93 -8.34 15.61
C LEU A 28 -10.08 -8.03 16.58
N ARG A 29 -9.89 -7.14 17.56
CA ARG A 29 -10.94 -6.64 18.46
C ARG A 29 -11.91 -5.68 17.78
N PHE A 30 -11.54 -5.11 16.64
CA PHE A 30 -12.41 -4.22 15.88
C PHE A 30 -13.35 -4.99 14.94
N PRO A 31 -14.54 -4.46 14.63
CA PRO A 31 -15.43 -5.01 13.61
C PRO A 31 -14.71 -5.22 12.28
N LYS A 32 -15.04 -6.29 11.56
CA LYS A 32 -14.40 -6.61 10.27
C LYS A 32 -14.41 -5.44 9.27
N SER A 33 -15.48 -4.66 9.25
CA SER A 33 -15.64 -3.50 8.35
C SER A 33 -14.62 -2.38 8.58
N ARG A 34 -13.97 -2.32 9.75
CA ARG A 34 -12.97 -1.31 10.09
C ARG A 34 -11.53 -1.76 9.85
N ARG A 35 -11.29 -3.07 9.79
CA ARG A 35 -9.93 -3.65 9.77
C ARG A 35 -9.12 -3.24 8.55
N ASN A 36 -9.76 -3.06 7.41
CA ASN A 36 -9.12 -2.59 6.18
C ASN A 36 -8.38 -1.25 6.40
N ASP A 37 -9.05 -0.32 7.03
CA ASP A 37 -8.50 1.02 7.24
C ASP A 37 -7.46 1.02 8.36
N LEU A 38 -7.64 0.19 9.39
CA LEU A 38 -6.62 -0.04 10.43
C LEU A 38 -5.33 -0.60 9.83
N TRP A 39 -5.41 -1.64 9.00
CA TRP A 39 -4.24 -2.20 8.31
C TRP A 39 -3.56 -1.19 7.38
N SER A 40 -4.32 -0.35 6.69
CA SER A 40 -3.75 0.75 5.90
C SER A 40 -2.95 1.73 6.78
N GLY A 41 -3.46 2.04 7.97
CA GLY A 41 -2.74 2.86 8.96
C GLY A 41 -1.44 2.24 9.46
N ILE A 42 -1.45 0.92 9.73
CA ILE A 42 -0.23 0.18 10.11
C ILE A 42 0.82 0.25 9.00
N GLY A 43 0.44 -0.05 7.74
CA GLY A 43 1.38 0.00 6.62
C GLY A 43 2.01 1.38 6.44
N LEU A 44 1.22 2.44 6.60
CA LEU A 44 1.73 3.80 6.54
C LEU A 44 2.72 4.09 7.69
N ALA A 45 2.36 3.76 8.93
CA ALA A 45 3.22 4.04 10.08
C ALA A 45 4.51 3.23 10.03
N CYS A 46 4.43 1.92 9.80
CA CYS A 46 5.57 1.02 9.68
C CYS A 46 6.58 1.51 8.63
N THR A 47 6.11 1.85 7.44
CA THR A 47 6.95 2.27 6.31
C THR A 47 7.51 3.69 6.49
N TYR A 48 6.72 4.58 7.09
CA TYR A 48 7.13 5.97 7.29
C TYR A 48 8.13 6.12 8.45
N THR A 49 7.84 5.51 9.61
CA THR A 49 8.64 5.72 10.83
C THR A 49 9.71 4.65 11.02
N GLY A 50 9.55 3.48 10.44
CA GLY A 50 10.38 2.32 10.74
C GLY A 50 10.15 1.81 12.17
N GLY A 51 11.19 1.28 12.76
CA GLY A 51 11.21 0.73 14.13
C GLY A 51 11.17 -0.80 14.16
N GLY A 52 10.58 -1.45 13.15
CA GLY A 52 10.57 -2.90 13.00
C GLY A 52 11.71 -3.41 12.12
N ASP A 53 12.16 -4.62 12.39
CA ASP A 53 13.09 -5.33 11.53
C ASP A 53 12.38 -6.02 10.36
N SER A 54 13.14 -6.67 9.48
CA SER A 54 12.59 -7.35 8.31
C SER A 54 11.68 -8.54 8.66
N GLY A 55 11.89 -9.19 9.80
CA GLY A 55 11.08 -10.30 10.30
C GLY A 55 9.71 -9.80 10.75
N GLU A 56 9.68 -8.76 11.55
CA GLU A 56 8.47 -8.12 12.06
C GLU A 56 7.60 -7.56 10.90
N VAL A 57 8.23 -6.92 9.93
CA VAL A 57 7.49 -6.38 8.75
C VAL A 57 6.89 -7.51 7.91
N ARG A 58 7.63 -8.62 7.68
CA ARG A 58 7.07 -9.81 6.99
C ARG A 58 5.93 -10.43 7.77
N GLU A 59 6.06 -10.52 9.09
CA GLU A 59 5.00 -11.07 9.93
C GLU A 59 3.73 -10.21 9.86
N LEU A 60 3.83 -8.89 9.88
CA LEU A 60 2.69 -7.99 9.66
C LEU A 60 2.04 -8.23 8.28
N ARG A 61 2.86 -8.38 7.23
CA ARG A 61 2.35 -8.68 5.87
C ARG A 61 1.55 -9.99 5.88
N ARG A 62 2.10 -11.04 6.53
CA ARG A 62 1.45 -12.35 6.67
C ARG A 62 0.17 -12.24 7.51
N ALA A 63 0.21 -11.58 8.66
CA ALA A 63 -0.92 -11.43 9.58
C ALA A 63 -2.06 -10.59 8.99
N SER A 64 -1.77 -9.69 8.07
CA SER A 64 -2.79 -8.91 7.36
C SER A 64 -3.73 -9.79 6.51
N GLY A 65 -3.30 -10.98 6.06
CA GLY A 65 -4.10 -11.94 5.32
C GLY A 65 -4.84 -11.28 4.15
N ALA A 66 -6.16 -11.44 4.07
CA ALA A 66 -6.98 -10.83 3.02
C ALA A 66 -6.98 -9.28 3.03
N HIS A 67 -6.47 -8.64 4.08
CA HIS A 67 -6.34 -7.19 4.16
C HIS A 67 -5.01 -6.66 3.58
N TRP A 68 -4.17 -7.55 3.03
CA TRP A 68 -2.85 -7.18 2.51
C TRP A 68 -2.86 -6.03 1.49
N PRO A 69 -3.85 -5.85 0.61
CA PRO A 69 -3.84 -4.70 -0.30
C PRO A 69 -3.96 -3.36 0.44
N HIS A 70 -4.52 -3.37 1.63
CA HIS A 70 -4.68 -2.18 2.46
C HIS A 70 -3.39 -1.82 3.21
N ILE A 71 -2.67 -2.79 3.77
CA ILE A 71 -1.36 -2.53 4.39
C ILE A 71 -0.35 -2.07 3.33
N ALA A 72 -0.34 -2.69 2.14
CA ALA A 72 0.47 -2.31 1.01
C ALA A 72 0.17 -0.87 0.51
N GLN A 73 -1.11 -0.51 0.40
CA GLN A 73 -1.53 0.85 0.06
C GLN A 73 -1.03 1.89 1.08
N GLY A 74 -1.00 1.53 2.36
CA GLY A 74 -0.41 2.37 3.40
C GLY A 74 1.09 2.62 3.19
N ALA A 75 1.84 1.58 2.80
CA ALA A 75 3.26 1.69 2.48
C ALA A 75 3.51 2.61 1.27
N VAL A 76 2.68 2.52 0.24
CA VAL A 76 2.75 3.42 -0.93
C VAL A 76 2.54 4.88 -0.52
N PHE A 77 1.59 5.16 0.36
CA PHE A 77 1.39 6.52 0.89
C PHE A 77 2.57 7.04 1.68
N ALA A 78 3.23 6.18 2.46
CA ALA A 78 4.44 6.53 3.19
C ALA A 78 5.58 6.92 2.25
N ALA A 79 5.80 6.15 1.18
CA ALA A 79 6.79 6.44 0.15
C ALA A 79 6.52 7.77 -0.55
N GLY A 80 5.29 8.02 -0.99
CA GLY A 80 4.90 9.29 -1.60
C GLY A 80 5.13 10.49 -0.67
N ALA A 81 4.79 10.36 0.62
CA ALA A 81 5.02 11.41 1.60
C ALA A 81 6.52 11.69 1.84
N ARG A 82 7.36 10.64 1.94
CA ARG A 82 8.82 10.77 2.08
C ARG A 82 9.47 11.35 0.84
N HIS A 83 9.01 10.95 -0.35
CA HIS A 83 9.49 11.48 -1.62
C HIS A 83 9.23 12.99 -1.73
N ARG A 84 8.00 13.43 -1.46
CA ARG A 84 7.64 14.86 -1.47
C ARG A 84 8.42 15.68 -0.46
N ALA A 85 8.76 15.09 0.68
CA ALA A 85 9.57 15.73 1.70
C ALA A 85 11.08 15.71 1.40
N GLY A 86 11.53 15.02 0.35
CA GLY A 86 12.95 14.87 0.00
C GLY A 86 13.76 14.12 1.04
N ASN A 87 13.14 13.25 1.83
CA ASN A 87 13.76 12.58 2.97
C ASN A 87 13.54 11.07 2.98
N MET A 88 13.68 10.44 1.82
CA MET A 88 13.63 8.99 1.68
C MET A 88 14.71 8.32 2.56
N VAL A 89 14.35 7.24 3.25
CA VAL A 89 15.24 6.51 4.17
C VAL A 89 15.18 5.00 3.90
N SER A 90 16.20 4.27 4.38
CA SER A 90 16.30 2.80 4.20
C SER A 90 15.10 2.05 4.77
N GLN A 91 14.51 2.53 5.84
CA GLN A 91 13.30 1.95 6.43
C GLN A 91 12.08 2.05 5.50
N THR A 92 11.98 3.13 4.74
CA THR A 92 10.94 3.26 3.72
C THR A 92 11.15 2.26 2.58
N GLU A 93 12.39 2.06 2.16
CA GLU A 93 12.74 1.03 1.17
C GLU A 93 12.35 -0.36 1.66
N LEU A 94 12.76 -0.71 2.90
CA LEU A 94 12.41 -2.00 3.52
C LEU A 94 10.89 -2.21 3.58
N GLY A 95 10.14 -1.21 4.07
CA GLY A 95 8.70 -1.29 4.19
C GLY A 95 8.01 -1.47 2.83
N CYS A 96 8.43 -0.73 1.80
CA CYS A 96 7.89 -0.86 0.45
C CYS A 96 8.18 -2.23 -0.15
N GLN A 97 9.42 -2.72 -0.07
CA GLN A 97 9.79 -4.03 -0.60
C GLN A 97 8.99 -5.17 0.05
N LEU A 98 8.82 -5.13 1.37
CA LEU A 98 8.19 -6.23 2.10
C LEU A 98 6.66 -6.17 2.12
N LEU A 99 6.06 -4.97 2.10
CA LEU A 99 4.61 -4.81 2.17
C LEU A 99 3.93 -4.73 0.81
N CYS A 100 4.57 -4.15 -0.21
CA CYS A 100 3.97 -3.98 -1.53
C CYS A 100 4.82 -4.49 -2.72
N GLY A 101 5.99 -5.08 -2.47
CA GLY A 101 6.84 -5.66 -3.51
C GLY A 101 7.48 -4.62 -4.46
N LEU A 102 7.51 -3.35 -4.08
CA LEU A 102 8.03 -2.24 -4.87
C LEU A 102 9.25 -1.63 -4.17
N SER A 103 10.18 -1.03 -4.92
CA SER A 103 11.15 -0.11 -4.33
C SER A 103 10.43 1.14 -3.80
N ALA A 104 11.06 1.87 -2.87
CA ALA A 104 10.49 3.11 -2.35
C ALA A 104 10.23 4.14 -3.46
N GLN A 105 11.10 4.21 -4.48
CA GLN A 105 10.89 5.10 -5.62
C GLN A 105 9.70 4.67 -6.47
N GLN A 106 9.59 3.38 -6.81
CA GLN A 106 8.44 2.86 -7.56
C GLN A 106 7.11 3.07 -6.82
N ALA A 107 7.11 2.89 -5.49
CA ALA A 107 5.94 3.14 -4.66
C ALA A 107 5.57 4.63 -4.63
N ALA A 108 6.56 5.53 -4.60
CA ALA A 108 6.33 6.97 -4.67
C ALA A 108 5.78 7.39 -6.05
N ASP A 109 6.34 6.85 -7.13
CA ASP A 109 5.85 7.09 -8.49
C ASP A 109 4.40 6.62 -8.66
N LEU A 110 4.08 5.41 -8.18
CA LEU A 110 2.72 4.88 -8.16
C LEU A 110 1.75 5.79 -7.37
N CYS A 111 2.21 6.32 -6.23
CA CYS A 111 1.44 7.25 -5.41
C CYS A 111 1.08 8.53 -6.19
N GLU A 112 2.03 9.10 -6.91
CA GLU A 112 1.84 10.32 -7.71
C GLU A 112 0.98 10.07 -8.97
N GLU A 113 1.24 8.98 -9.67
CA GLU A 113 0.48 8.62 -10.88
C GLU A 113 -0.99 8.38 -10.57
N THR A 114 -1.27 7.57 -9.56
CA THR A 114 -2.65 7.29 -9.17
C THR A 114 -3.38 8.52 -8.63
N LEU A 115 -2.67 9.50 -8.07
CA LEU A 115 -3.28 10.78 -7.67
C LEU A 115 -3.73 11.60 -8.88
N ARG A 116 -2.95 11.60 -9.98
CA ARG A 116 -3.33 12.30 -11.22
C ARG A 116 -4.53 11.65 -11.90
N ASP A 117 -4.69 10.32 -11.73
CA ASP A 117 -5.79 9.55 -12.30
C ASP A 117 -7.10 9.68 -11.49
N VAL A 118 -7.08 10.31 -10.32
CA VAL A 118 -8.32 10.63 -9.59
C VAL A 118 -9.09 11.69 -10.37
N PRO A 119 -10.35 11.41 -10.81
CA PRO A 119 -11.14 12.37 -11.56
C PRO A 119 -11.35 13.66 -10.75
N TYR A 120 -10.98 14.79 -11.32
CA TYR A 120 -11.13 16.12 -10.66
C TYR A 120 -12.59 16.53 -10.41
N VAL A 121 -13.51 15.95 -11.17
CA VAL A 121 -14.96 16.11 -11.00
C VAL A 121 -15.55 14.71 -10.99
N SER A 122 -15.71 14.16 -9.83
CA SER A 122 -16.39 12.88 -9.67
C SER A 122 -17.90 13.12 -9.63
N GLU A 123 -18.61 12.63 -10.62
CA GLU A 123 -20.06 12.41 -10.55
C GLU A 123 -20.41 11.34 -9.49
N THR A 124 -19.40 10.76 -8.85
CA THR A 124 -19.53 9.72 -7.85
C THR A 124 -19.58 10.32 -6.45
N THR A 125 -20.30 9.68 -5.55
CA THR A 125 -20.39 10.05 -4.13
C THR A 125 -19.15 9.62 -3.34
N GLU A 126 -18.15 8.97 -3.98
CA GLU A 126 -16.92 8.54 -3.33
C GLU A 126 -15.95 9.72 -3.19
N PRO A 127 -15.46 10.04 -1.97
CA PRO A 127 -14.45 11.08 -1.80
C PRO A 127 -13.16 10.79 -2.57
N ASP A 128 -12.53 11.81 -3.16
CA ASP A 128 -11.30 11.70 -3.96
C ASP A 128 -10.19 10.91 -3.24
N TYR A 129 -10.07 11.11 -1.92
CA TYR A 129 -9.12 10.37 -1.10
C TYR A 129 -9.37 8.86 -1.10
N GLU A 130 -10.61 8.42 -1.11
CA GLU A 130 -10.97 7.00 -1.15
C GLU A 130 -10.80 6.43 -2.56
N ALA A 131 -11.11 7.22 -3.59
CA ALA A 131 -10.85 6.86 -4.98
C ALA A 131 -9.35 6.64 -5.21
N TRP A 132 -8.51 7.54 -4.70
CA TRP A 132 -7.05 7.39 -4.75
C TRP A 132 -6.56 6.11 -4.06
N ARG A 133 -7.01 5.85 -2.84
CA ARG A 133 -6.68 4.61 -2.11
C ARG A 133 -7.09 3.36 -2.88
N ARG A 134 -8.25 3.38 -3.53
CA ARG A 134 -8.77 2.29 -4.36
C ARG A 134 -7.89 2.04 -5.59
N LEU A 135 -7.48 3.09 -6.30
CA LEU A 135 -6.60 2.98 -7.47
C LEU A 135 -5.26 2.33 -7.11
N ILE A 136 -4.62 2.76 -6.01
CA ILE A 136 -3.37 2.15 -5.53
C ILE A 136 -3.56 0.66 -5.26
N ARG A 137 -4.62 0.27 -4.54
CA ARG A 137 -4.88 -1.16 -4.25
C ARG A 137 -5.10 -1.98 -5.50
N ALA A 138 -5.87 -1.47 -6.45
CA ALA A 138 -6.12 -2.16 -7.72
C ALA A 138 -4.80 -2.41 -8.48
N TYR A 139 -3.92 -1.42 -8.52
CA TYR A 139 -2.61 -1.56 -9.17
C TYR A 139 -1.75 -2.64 -8.50
N ILE A 140 -1.67 -2.64 -7.17
CA ILE A 140 -0.88 -3.61 -6.40
C ILE A 140 -1.40 -5.04 -6.62
N GLN A 141 -2.72 -5.23 -6.58
CA GLN A 141 -3.34 -6.54 -6.81
C GLN A 141 -3.06 -7.08 -8.21
N LEU A 142 -3.17 -6.25 -9.24
CA LEU A 142 -2.82 -6.64 -10.61
C LEU A 142 -1.35 -7.05 -10.76
N GLY A 143 -0.46 -6.42 -10.02
CA GLY A 143 0.98 -6.74 -10.02
C GLY A 143 1.27 -8.12 -9.40
N GLU A 144 0.59 -8.49 -8.32
CA GLU A 144 0.72 -9.82 -7.69
C GLU A 144 0.15 -10.93 -8.60
N ASP A 145 -1.06 -10.74 -9.13
CA ASP A 145 -1.71 -11.73 -10.02
C ASP A 145 -0.83 -12.08 -11.23
N LEU A 146 -0.08 -11.09 -11.75
CA LEU A 146 0.83 -11.29 -12.86
C LEU A 146 2.12 -12.01 -12.45
N SER A 147 2.61 -11.80 -11.23
CA SER A 147 3.81 -12.47 -10.72
C SER A 147 3.55 -13.94 -10.40
N GLU A 148 2.36 -14.28 -9.94
CA GLU A 148 1.96 -15.67 -9.65
C GLU A 148 1.70 -16.48 -10.92
N ASN A 149 1.29 -15.86 -12.01
CA ASN A 149 0.95 -16.52 -13.28
C ASN A 149 2.11 -16.63 -14.28
N LEU A 150 3.30 -16.10 -13.95
CA LEU A 150 4.49 -16.29 -14.79
C LEU A 150 5.11 -17.66 -14.50
N PRO A 151 5.38 -18.50 -15.54
CA PRO A 151 6.09 -19.75 -15.35
C PRO A 151 7.47 -19.47 -14.76
N VAL A 152 7.83 -20.23 -13.72
CA VAL A 152 9.14 -20.17 -13.06
C VAL A 152 10.19 -20.61 -14.07
N ASN A 153 10.67 -19.71 -14.92
CA ASN A 153 11.83 -19.98 -15.76
C ASN A 153 12.66 -18.70 -15.95
N SER A 154 13.91 -18.82 -15.51
CA SER A 154 15.08 -17.99 -15.81
C SER A 154 15.10 -16.52 -15.37
N GLY A 155 15.85 -16.25 -14.32
CA GLY A 155 16.86 -15.20 -14.08
C GLY A 155 16.85 -13.89 -14.86
N ARG A 156 15.67 -13.26 -15.06
CA ARG A 156 15.59 -11.85 -15.46
C ARG A 156 14.64 -11.13 -14.52
N SER A 157 15.18 -10.19 -13.76
CA SER A 157 14.37 -9.19 -13.05
C SER A 157 13.46 -8.47 -14.06
N VAL A 158 12.18 -8.82 -14.03
CA VAL A 158 11.17 -8.08 -14.78
C VAL A 158 10.93 -6.79 -14.02
N GLN A 159 11.57 -5.71 -14.46
CA GLN A 159 11.14 -4.36 -14.08
C GLN A 159 9.78 -4.12 -14.72
N PRO A 160 8.70 -3.91 -13.97
CA PRO A 160 7.46 -3.46 -14.55
C PRO A 160 7.67 -2.03 -15.05
N GLN A 161 7.69 -1.85 -16.37
CA GLN A 161 7.67 -0.51 -16.97
C GLN A 161 6.28 0.08 -16.70
N VAL A 162 6.21 0.95 -15.72
CA VAL A 162 5.00 1.63 -15.26
C VAL A 162 4.36 2.44 -16.41
N ALA A 163 5.16 2.98 -17.31
CA ALA A 163 4.73 3.92 -18.34
C ALA A 163 3.91 3.33 -19.52
N GLN A 164 3.86 2.01 -19.74
CA GLN A 164 3.17 1.44 -20.91
C GLN A 164 1.76 0.89 -20.62
N ARG A 165 1.30 0.88 -19.37
CA ARG A 165 0.02 0.28 -18.99
C ARG A 165 -1.15 1.25 -18.84
N THR A 166 -0.90 2.53 -18.63
CA THR A 166 -1.96 3.55 -18.54
C THR A 166 -2.71 3.71 -19.87
N VAL A 167 -2.04 3.49 -21.00
CA VAL A 167 -2.65 3.58 -22.34
C VAL A 167 -3.65 2.44 -22.62
N ALA A 168 -3.45 1.25 -22.03
CA ALA A 168 -4.31 0.10 -22.29
C ALA A 168 -5.69 0.17 -21.58
N LEU A 169 -5.80 0.93 -20.50
CA LEU A 169 -7.07 1.12 -19.78
C LEU A 169 -7.91 2.26 -20.36
N SER A 170 -7.27 3.25 -21.02
CA SER A 170 -7.97 4.34 -21.69
C SER A 170 -8.67 3.88 -22.97
N ASN A 171 -8.06 2.95 -23.73
CA ASN A 171 -8.60 2.46 -25.02
C ASN A 171 -9.76 1.45 -24.91
N ARG A 172 -10.16 1.03 -23.68
CA ARG A 172 -11.35 0.18 -23.49
C ARG A 172 -12.65 0.94 -23.25
N LYS A 173 -12.62 2.28 -23.24
CA LYS A 173 -13.83 3.11 -23.07
C LYS A 173 -14.40 3.65 -24.39
N GLU A 174 -13.78 3.34 -25.53
CA GLU A 174 -14.22 3.83 -26.86
C GLU A 174 -14.60 2.67 -27.85
N ALA A 175 -15.00 1.50 -27.31
CA ALA A 175 -15.52 0.42 -28.15
C ALA A 175 -16.87 -0.08 -27.60
#